data_21d0e04dd160d6f437b5cf6908e5903a
#
_entry.id   21d0e04dd160d6f437b5cf6908e5903a
#
_cell.length_a   1.000
_cell.length_b   1.000
_cell.length_c   1.000
_cell.angle_alpha   90.00
_cell.angle_beta   90.00
_cell.angle_gamma   90.00
#
_symmetry.space_group_name_H-M   'P 1'
#
loop_
_entity.id
_entity.type
_entity.pdbx_description
1 polymer ?
#
loop_
_entity_poly.entity_id
_entity_poly.type
_entity_poly.pdbx_seq_one_letter_code
_entity_poly.pdbx_strand_id
1 'polypeptide(L)'
;MKIGVISDIHSNIVAFRACVDYLEEEGCDEYFLLGDYVSDTPYTRETLDFLYEFIQSHVCYLLRGNREEYMLAQREDRLAGREEKKWIYNSASGNLLYTYEQLTEQDIAFFERLPISFVYEKEGYPSITCAHGSPESTRELLQFDGERVAKWLQRIPTDYL
;
A
#
# COMPACT_ATOMS: atom_id res chain seq x y z
N MET A 1 -9.24 6.13 21.51
CA MET A 1 -8.23 5.96 20.45
C MET A 1 -8.93 6.05 19.09
N LYS A 2 -8.37 6.81 18.16
CA LYS A 2 -8.82 6.90 16.77
C LYS A 2 -7.69 6.42 15.86
N ILE A 3 -8.02 5.63 14.85
CA ILE A 3 -7.08 5.16 13.84
C ILE A 3 -7.46 5.79 12.50
N GLY A 4 -6.54 6.52 11.88
CA GLY A 4 -6.68 7.02 10.52
C GLY A 4 -6.32 5.90 9.52
N VAL A 5 -7.16 5.68 8.51
CA VAL A 5 -6.91 4.65 7.49
C VAL A 5 -6.78 5.33 6.12
N ILE A 6 -5.66 5.11 5.45
CA ILE A 6 -5.38 5.62 4.10
C ILE A 6 -4.96 4.45 3.21
N SER A 7 -5.50 4.38 2.02
CA SER A 7 -5.18 3.37 1.00
C SER A 7 -5.19 4.00 -0.38
N ASP A 8 -4.56 3.34 -1.35
CA ASP A 8 -4.67 3.68 -2.78
C ASP A 8 -4.30 5.13 -3.09
N ILE A 9 -3.15 5.56 -2.59
CA ILE A 9 -2.63 6.93 -2.76
C ILE A 9 -2.26 7.21 -4.23
N HIS A 10 -1.72 6.21 -4.93
CA HIS A 10 -1.43 6.25 -6.37
C HIS A 10 -0.65 7.50 -6.81
N SER A 11 0.45 7.82 -6.11
CA SER A 11 1.30 8.99 -6.38
C SER A 11 0.55 10.34 -6.33
N ASN A 12 -0.65 10.39 -5.71
CA ASN A 12 -1.45 11.60 -5.60
C ASN A 12 -1.12 12.38 -4.33
N ILE A 13 -0.01 13.11 -4.35
CA ILE A 13 0.45 13.92 -3.22
C ILE A 13 -0.59 14.93 -2.72
N VAL A 14 -1.41 15.49 -3.64
CA VAL A 14 -2.41 16.49 -3.27
C VAL A 14 -3.52 15.86 -2.43
N ALA A 15 -4.07 14.73 -2.89
CA ALA A 15 -5.06 13.98 -2.13
C ALA A 15 -4.48 13.43 -0.83
N PHE A 16 -3.25 12.92 -0.86
CA PHE A 16 -2.61 12.36 0.33
C PHE A 16 -2.44 13.41 1.43
N ARG A 17 -1.93 14.61 1.11
CA ARG A 17 -1.83 15.72 2.08
C ARG A 17 -3.19 16.09 2.65
N ALA A 18 -4.21 16.25 1.80
CA ALA A 18 -5.55 16.60 2.25
C ALA A 18 -6.16 15.54 3.19
N CYS A 19 -5.91 14.24 2.92
CA CYS A 19 -6.34 13.17 3.83
C CYS A 19 -5.59 13.23 5.17
N VAL A 20 -4.27 13.45 5.14
CA VAL A 20 -3.46 13.58 6.37
C VAL A 20 -3.94 14.75 7.20
N ASP A 21 -4.04 15.95 6.61
CA ASP A 21 -4.51 17.16 7.30
C ASP A 21 -5.86 16.92 7.99
N TYR A 22 -6.80 16.30 7.28
CA TYR A 22 -8.13 15.97 7.84
C TYR A 22 -8.03 14.98 9.02
N LEU A 23 -7.23 13.93 8.88
CA LEU A 23 -7.09 12.92 9.95
C LEU A 23 -6.36 13.46 11.18
N GLU A 24 -5.41 14.39 10.98
CA GLU A 24 -4.75 15.11 12.09
C GLU A 24 -5.75 16.05 12.79
N GLU A 25 -6.58 16.79 12.05
CA GLU A 25 -7.66 17.63 12.61
C GLU A 25 -8.68 16.80 13.39
N GLU A 26 -8.98 15.58 12.93
CA GLU A 26 -9.83 14.63 13.64
C GLU A 26 -9.17 14.03 14.89
N GLY A 27 -7.87 14.25 15.10
CA GLY A 27 -7.11 13.78 16.25
C GLY A 27 -6.91 12.26 16.25
N CYS A 28 -6.47 11.71 15.11
CA CYS A 28 -6.08 10.31 15.02
C CYS A 28 -4.79 10.07 15.81
N ASP A 29 -4.77 8.97 16.58
CA ASP A 29 -3.64 8.58 17.41
C ASP A 29 -2.62 7.72 16.65
N GLU A 30 -3.10 6.92 15.71
CA GLU A 30 -2.33 5.95 14.94
C GLU A 30 -2.85 5.89 13.49
N TYR A 31 -2.03 5.41 12.55
CA TYR A 31 -2.37 5.40 11.13
C TYR A 31 -2.10 4.05 10.49
N PHE A 32 -3.07 3.56 9.72
CA PHE A 32 -2.93 2.38 8.86
C PHE A 32 -2.79 2.84 7.41
N LEU A 33 -1.68 2.48 6.78
CA LEU A 33 -1.38 2.79 5.38
C LEU A 33 -1.41 1.47 4.59
N LEU A 34 -2.47 1.29 3.79
CA LEU A 34 -2.84 -0.02 3.26
C LEU A 34 -2.40 -0.25 1.81
N GLY A 35 -1.24 0.29 1.42
CA GLY A 35 -0.61 0.01 0.13
C GLY A 35 -1.07 0.89 -1.03
N ASP A 36 -0.54 0.58 -2.21
CA ASP A 36 -0.72 1.32 -3.46
C ASP A 36 -0.32 2.80 -3.32
N TYR A 37 0.90 3.02 -2.80
CA TYR A 37 1.46 4.37 -2.62
C TYR A 37 1.80 5.03 -3.94
N VAL A 38 2.21 4.23 -4.93
CA VAL A 38 2.77 4.69 -6.20
C VAL A 38 1.91 4.35 -7.41
N SER A 39 2.27 4.91 -8.56
CA SER A 39 1.65 4.76 -9.88
C SER A 39 0.39 5.64 -10.12
N ASP A 40 -0.13 5.56 -11.33
CA ASP A 40 -1.33 6.19 -11.88
C ASP A 40 -1.29 7.72 -12.00
N THR A 41 -0.73 8.46 -11.03
CA THR A 41 -0.48 9.91 -11.16
C THR A 41 1.04 10.23 -11.17
N PRO A 42 1.45 11.40 -11.65
CA PRO A 42 2.87 11.66 -11.98
C PRO A 42 3.76 12.05 -10.80
N TYR A 43 3.23 12.19 -9.59
CA TYR A 43 3.96 12.77 -8.46
C TYR A 43 4.59 11.70 -7.54
N THR A 44 5.22 10.69 -8.15
CA THR A 44 5.80 9.55 -7.41
C THR A 44 6.81 10.00 -6.38
N ARG A 45 7.75 10.89 -6.76
CA ARG A 45 8.82 11.30 -5.86
C ARG A 45 8.28 12.12 -4.69
N GLU A 46 7.47 13.13 -4.98
CA GLU A 46 6.87 14.00 -3.97
C GLU A 46 5.99 13.21 -2.99
N THR A 47 5.29 12.19 -3.50
CA THR A 47 4.44 11.33 -2.66
C THR A 47 5.27 10.47 -1.72
N LEU A 48 6.35 9.84 -2.21
CA LEU A 48 7.21 9.01 -1.38
C LEU A 48 8.00 9.83 -0.37
N ASP A 49 8.50 11.01 -0.75
CA ASP A 49 9.20 11.90 0.18
C ASP A 49 8.27 12.30 1.33
N PHE A 50 7.03 12.71 1.04
CA PHE A 50 6.04 13.02 2.05
C PHE A 50 5.64 11.79 2.89
N LEU A 51 5.50 10.61 2.28
CA LEU A 51 5.25 9.37 3.01
C LEU A 51 6.36 9.10 4.04
N TYR A 52 7.63 9.26 3.63
CA TYR A 52 8.76 9.05 4.54
C TYR A 52 8.80 10.05 5.69
N GLU A 53 8.50 11.31 5.44
CA GLU A 53 8.36 12.32 6.49
C GLU A 53 7.22 11.98 7.46
N PHE A 54 6.07 11.59 6.92
CA PHE A 54 4.88 11.24 7.70
C PHE A 54 5.12 10.06 8.63
N ILE A 55 5.70 8.96 8.13
CA ILE A 55 5.97 7.77 8.96
C ILE A 55 7.07 7.97 10.01
N GLN A 56 7.92 9.00 9.87
CA GLN A 56 8.90 9.36 10.90
C GLN A 56 8.28 10.15 12.06
N SER A 57 7.19 10.85 11.82
CA SER A 57 6.55 11.73 12.80
C SER A 57 5.30 11.13 13.46
N HIS A 58 4.77 10.03 12.93
CA HIS A 58 3.54 9.39 13.38
C HIS A 58 3.70 7.91 13.67
N VAL A 59 2.81 7.36 14.48
CA VAL A 59 2.71 5.90 14.70
C VAL A 59 1.95 5.28 13.52
N CYS A 60 2.68 4.63 12.64
CA CYS A 60 2.15 4.10 11.40
C CYS A 60 2.36 2.58 11.29
N TYR A 61 1.33 1.88 10.80
CA TYR A 61 1.37 0.48 10.40
C TYR A 61 1.16 0.40 8.90
N LEU A 62 2.11 -0.21 8.20
CA LEU A 62 2.15 -0.20 6.74
C LEU A 62 2.12 -1.61 6.18
N LEU A 63 1.49 -1.74 5.02
CA LEU A 63 1.62 -2.90 4.17
C LEU A 63 1.78 -2.46 2.71
N ARG A 64 2.19 -3.37 1.83
CA ARG A 64 2.29 -3.07 0.39
C ARG A 64 1.04 -3.51 -0.34
N GLY A 65 0.68 -2.75 -1.38
CA GLY A 65 -0.36 -3.09 -2.34
C GLY A 65 0.19 -3.79 -3.58
N ASN A 66 -0.66 -3.96 -4.57
CA ASN A 66 -0.26 -4.60 -5.83
C ASN A 66 0.64 -3.72 -6.70
N ARG A 67 0.61 -2.40 -6.52
CA ARG A 67 1.50 -1.50 -7.27
C ARG A 67 2.95 -1.66 -6.83
N GLU A 68 3.22 -1.73 -5.54
CA GLU A 68 4.54 -2.03 -5.01
C GLU A 68 5.03 -3.40 -5.50
N GLU A 69 4.16 -4.43 -5.51
CA GLU A 69 4.53 -5.76 -6.04
C GLU A 69 4.85 -5.73 -7.55
N TYR A 70 4.20 -4.89 -8.35
CA TYR A 70 4.56 -4.72 -9.76
C TYR A 70 5.96 -4.11 -9.90
N MET A 71 6.32 -3.13 -9.07
CA MET A 71 7.66 -2.52 -9.09
C MET A 71 8.74 -3.52 -8.68
N LEU A 72 8.49 -4.33 -7.64
CA LEU A 72 9.40 -5.38 -7.19
C LEU A 72 9.59 -6.46 -8.26
N ALA A 73 8.52 -6.95 -8.87
CA ALA A 73 8.59 -7.93 -9.94
C ALA A 73 9.35 -7.39 -11.17
N GLN A 74 9.13 -6.13 -11.57
CA GLN A 74 9.87 -5.48 -12.65
C GLN A 74 11.36 -5.37 -12.33
N ARG A 75 11.71 -5.08 -11.07
CA ARG A 75 13.10 -5.05 -10.60
C ARG A 75 13.74 -6.43 -10.72
N GLU A 76 13.07 -7.46 -10.23
CA GLU A 76 13.55 -8.85 -10.29
C GLU A 76 13.78 -9.31 -11.74
N ASP A 77 12.83 -9.05 -12.64
CA ASP A 77 12.91 -9.42 -14.05
C ASP A 77 14.09 -8.72 -14.75
N ARG A 78 14.31 -7.44 -14.49
CA ARG A 78 15.47 -6.69 -15.02
C ARG A 78 16.79 -7.25 -14.54
N LEU A 79 16.92 -7.54 -13.25
CA LEU A 79 18.14 -8.12 -12.68
C LEU A 79 18.45 -9.51 -13.22
N ALA A 80 17.42 -10.30 -13.48
CA ALA A 80 17.55 -11.65 -14.02
C ALA A 80 17.64 -11.70 -15.56
N GLY A 81 17.56 -10.56 -16.25
CA GLY A 81 17.53 -10.50 -17.71
C GLY A 81 16.28 -11.16 -18.35
N ARG A 82 15.20 -11.27 -17.56
CA ARG A 82 13.93 -11.92 -17.97
C ARG A 82 12.88 -10.92 -18.46
N GLU A 83 13.25 -9.92 -19.23
CA GLU A 83 12.32 -8.89 -19.71
C GLU A 83 11.32 -9.43 -20.77
N GLU A 84 10.57 -10.49 -20.45
CA GLU A 84 9.54 -11.04 -21.34
C GLU A 84 8.37 -10.06 -21.57
N LYS A 85 8.03 -9.26 -20.56
CA LYS A 85 7.01 -8.20 -20.62
C LYS A 85 7.66 -6.85 -20.35
N LYS A 86 8.34 -6.35 -21.34
CA LYS A 86 8.93 -5.01 -21.26
C LYS A 86 7.82 -3.97 -21.17
N TRP A 87 7.81 -3.21 -20.07
CA TRP A 87 7.00 -2.01 -20.00
C TRP A 87 7.52 -0.97 -21.00
N ILE A 88 6.59 -0.40 -21.74
CA ILE A 88 6.87 0.66 -22.72
C ILE A 88 5.91 1.82 -22.50
N TYR A 89 6.25 3.00 -23.02
CA TYR A 89 5.35 4.15 -22.98
C TYR A 89 4.18 3.95 -23.95
N ASN A 90 3.11 3.34 -23.44
CA ASN A 90 1.83 3.16 -24.11
C ASN A 90 0.67 3.24 -23.10
N SER A 91 -0.58 3.08 -23.56
CA SER A 91 -1.76 3.18 -22.68
C SER A 91 -1.89 2.06 -21.65
N ALA A 92 -1.17 0.95 -21.79
CA ALA A 92 -1.30 -0.20 -20.90
C ALA A 92 -0.25 -0.23 -19.78
N SER A 93 0.97 0.26 -20.04
CA SER A 93 2.09 0.16 -19.10
C SER A 93 2.88 1.44 -18.93
N GLY A 94 2.51 2.52 -19.59
CA GLY A 94 3.29 3.77 -19.58
C GLY A 94 3.36 4.43 -18.22
N ASN A 95 2.29 4.40 -17.45
CA ASN A 95 2.28 4.92 -16.08
C ASN A 95 3.15 4.05 -15.13
N LEU A 96 3.14 2.73 -15.29
CA LEU A 96 3.97 1.82 -14.51
C LEU A 96 5.46 2.02 -14.82
N LEU A 97 5.79 2.16 -16.13
CA LEU A 97 7.17 2.45 -16.55
C LEU A 97 7.65 3.80 -16.00
N TYR A 98 6.85 4.85 -16.17
CA TYR A 98 7.16 6.17 -15.64
C TYR A 98 7.41 6.12 -14.12
N THR A 99 6.51 5.46 -13.37
CA THR A 99 6.65 5.29 -11.93
C THR A 99 7.96 4.57 -11.60
N TYR A 100 8.22 3.42 -12.24
CA TYR A 100 9.42 2.64 -11.98
C TYR A 100 10.72 3.42 -12.22
N GLU A 101 10.76 4.28 -13.24
CA GLU A 101 11.91 5.12 -13.54
C GLU A 101 12.14 6.26 -12.52
N GLN A 102 11.13 6.59 -11.71
CA GLN A 102 11.26 7.56 -10.61
C GLN A 102 11.73 6.92 -9.29
N LEU A 103 11.73 5.57 -9.20
CA LEU A 103 12.10 4.87 -7.97
C LEU A 103 13.61 4.79 -7.80
N THR A 104 14.04 4.95 -6.57
CA THR A 104 15.42 4.71 -6.12
C THR A 104 15.56 3.30 -5.56
N GLU A 105 16.80 2.83 -5.36
CA GLU A 105 17.07 1.57 -4.66
C GLU A 105 16.53 1.59 -3.22
N GLN A 106 16.47 2.76 -2.59
CA GLN A 106 15.92 2.91 -1.25
C GLN A 106 14.40 2.65 -1.26
N ASP A 107 13.68 3.12 -2.29
CA ASP A 107 12.25 2.90 -2.44
C ASP A 107 11.95 1.41 -2.65
N ILE A 108 12.72 0.76 -3.51
CA ILE A 108 12.62 -0.70 -3.73
C ILE A 108 12.84 -1.45 -2.42
N ALA A 109 13.91 -1.14 -1.69
CA ALA A 109 14.21 -1.77 -0.41
C ALA A 109 13.15 -1.47 0.67
N PHE A 110 12.48 -0.33 0.59
CA PHE A 110 11.34 -0.01 1.45
C PHE A 110 10.15 -0.91 1.12
N PHE A 111 9.77 -1.04 -0.16
CA PHE A 111 8.66 -1.91 -0.57
C PHE A 111 8.90 -3.39 -0.24
N GLU A 112 10.14 -3.89 -0.39
CA GLU A 112 10.51 -5.26 -0.03
C GLU A 112 10.24 -5.58 1.45
N ARG A 113 10.46 -4.62 2.34
CA ARG A 113 10.25 -4.81 3.79
C ARG A 113 8.80 -4.75 4.22
N LEU A 114 7.91 -4.18 3.40
CA LEU A 114 6.49 -4.09 3.74
C LEU A 114 5.82 -5.48 3.65
N PRO A 115 5.06 -5.90 4.67
CA PRO A 115 4.24 -7.11 4.57
C PRO A 115 3.08 -6.93 3.59
N ILE A 116 2.44 -8.01 3.16
CA ILE A 116 1.19 -7.97 2.37
C ILE A 116 -0.06 -7.86 3.25
N SER A 117 0.09 -8.22 4.52
CA SER A 117 -0.93 -8.09 5.57
C SER A 117 -0.27 -7.96 6.93
N PHE A 118 -0.97 -7.39 7.90
CA PHE A 118 -0.55 -7.39 9.30
C PHE A 118 -1.75 -7.61 10.24
N VAL A 119 -1.45 -8.08 11.44
CA VAL A 119 -2.41 -8.15 12.54
C VAL A 119 -2.12 -6.99 13.50
N TYR A 120 -3.16 -6.25 13.82
CA TYR A 120 -3.11 -5.20 14.83
C TYR A 120 -3.81 -5.68 16.10
N GLU A 121 -3.08 -5.64 17.21
CA GLU A 121 -3.59 -5.98 18.54
C GLU A 121 -3.24 -4.89 19.53
N LYS A 122 -4.20 -4.44 20.31
CA LYS A 122 -4.02 -3.45 21.38
C LYS A 122 -4.95 -3.77 22.53
N GLU A 123 -4.41 -3.77 23.75
CA GLU A 123 -5.16 -4.09 24.96
C GLU A 123 -6.40 -3.20 25.10
N GLY A 124 -7.56 -3.82 25.35
CA GLY A 124 -8.85 -3.15 25.47
C GLY A 124 -9.55 -2.79 24.16
N TYR A 125 -9.00 -3.20 23.01
CA TYR A 125 -9.59 -2.98 21.69
C TYR A 125 -9.71 -4.29 20.91
N PRO A 126 -10.66 -4.39 19.97
CA PRO A 126 -10.75 -5.53 19.06
C PRO A 126 -9.47 -5.67 18.22
N SER A 127 -9.12 -6.91 17.91
CA SER A 127 -8.03 -7.23 17.01
C SER A 127 -8.45 -7.09 15.55
N ILE A 128 -7.53 -6.63 14.68
CA ILE A 128 -7.81 -6.34 13.27
C ILE A 128 -6.74 -6.99 12.39
N THR A 129 -7.17 -7.76 11.40
CA THR A 129 -6.31 -8.13 10.28
C THR A 129 -6.44 -7.09 9.18
N CYS A 130 -5.33 -6.50 8.75
CA CYS A 130 -5.29 -5.53 7.66
C CYS A 130 -4.61 -6.13 6.43
N ALA A 131 -5.19 -5.92 5.26
CA ALA A 131 -4.67 -6.35 3.98
C ALA A 131 -5.10 -5.38 2.87
N HIS A 132 -4.31 -5.26 1.79
CA HIS A 132 -4.68 -4.46 0.62
C HIS A 132 -5.74 -5.17 -0.24
N GLY A 133 -5.60 -6.45 -0.46
CA GLY A 133 -6.56 -7.30 -1.16
C GLY A 133 -7.15 -8.34 -0.22
N SER A 134 -6.42 -9.44 -0.03
CA SER A 134 -6.70 -10.42 1.01
C SER A 134 -5.46 -10.66 1.87
N PRO A 135 -5.57 -11.31 3.03
CA PRO A 135 -4.40 -11.60 3.86
C PRO A 135 -3.29 -12.41 3.18
N GLU A 136 -3.59 -13.11 2.09
CA GLU A 136 -2.63 -13.92 1.32
C GLU A 136 -2.28 -13.35 -0.06
N SER A 137 -3.00 -12.31 -0.54
CA SER A 137 -2.78 -11.76 -1.89
C SER A 137 -3.20 -10.31 -2.01
N THR A 138 -2.31 -9.46 -2.47
CA THR A 138 -2.58 -8.04 -2.79
C THR A 138 -3.53 -7.86 -3.98
N ARG A 139 -3.80 -8.92 -4.76
CA ARG A 139 -4.60 -8.88 -6.00
C ARG A 139 -5.96 -9.56 -5.88
N GLU A 140 -6.25 -10.16 -4.73
CA GLU A 140 -7.55 -10.79 -4.50
C GLU A 140 -8.57 -9.73 -4.09
N LEU A 141 -9.52 -9.43 -4.98
CA LEU A 141 -10.63 -8.55 -4.66
C LEU A 141 -11.63 -9.26 -3.75
N LEU A 142 -11.84 -8.72 -2.57
CA LEU A 142 -12.91 -9.13 -1.67
C LEU A 142 -14.17 -8.31 -2.03
N GLN A 143 -15.02 -8.90 -2.89
CA GLN A 143 -16.28 -8.28 -3.26
C GLN A 143 -17.35 -8.49 -2.19
N PHE A 144 -18.35 -7.60 -2.12
CA PHE A 144 -19.46 -7.65 -1.17
C PHE A 144 -20.48 -8.79 -1.44
N ASP A 145 -20.13 -9.80 -2.22
CA ASP A 145 -20.99 -10.98 -2.45
C ASP A 145 -21.06 -11.94 -1.27
N GLY A 146 -20.36 -11.62 -0.21
CA GLY A 146 -20.45 -12.30 1.08
C GLY A 146 -19.67 -13.61 1.19
N GLU A 147 -19.57 -14.42 0.15
CA GLU A 147 -18.93 -15.75 0.25
C GLU A 147 -17.42 -15.68 0.44
N ARG A 148 -16.73 -14.83 -0.33
CA ARG A 148 -15.28 -14.63 -0.18
C ARG A 148 -14.92 -13.97 1.14
N VAL A 149 -15.67 -12.93 1.50
CA VAL A 149 -15.50 -12.26 2.80
C VAL A 149 -15.73 -13.25 3.94
N ALA A 150 -16.82 -14.01 3.91
CA ALA A 150 -17.13 -15.02 4.94
C ALA A 150 -16.04 -16.10 5.05
N LYS A 151 -15.46 -16.53 3.92
CA LYS A 151 -14.33 -17.47 3.91
C LYS A 151 -13.12 -16.92 4.64
N TRP A 152 -12.77 -15.65 4.42
CA TRP A 152 -11.64 -15.03 5.09
C TRP A 152 -11.91 -14.76 6.55
N LEU A 153 -13.12 -14.28 6.92
CA LEU A 153 -13.51 -14.07 8.32
C LEU A 153 -13.47 -15.36 9.17
N GLN A 154 -13.62 -16.53 8.55
CA GLN A 154 -13.46 -17.82 9.23
C GLN A 154 -11.99 -18.25 9.39
N ARG A 155 -11.06 -17.66 8.63
CA ARG A 155 -9.66 -18.07 8.59
C ARG A 155 -8.72 -17.11 9.34
N ILE A 156 -9.11 -15.86 9.46
CA ILE A 156 -8.31 -14.88 10.21
C ILE A 156 -8.42 -15.13 11.72
N PRO A 157 -7.35 -14.84 12.48
CA PRO A 157 -7.35 -15.02 13.94
C PRO A 157 -7.94 -13.84 14.71
N THR A 158 -8.43 -12.81 14.00
CA THR A 158 -8.81 -11.51 14.57
C THR A 158 -10.32 -11.27 14.51
N ASP A 159 -10.79 -10.26 15.25
CA ASP A 159 -12.21 -9.89 15.31
C ASP A 159 -12.71 -9.22 14.02
N TYR A 160 -11.82 -8.54 13.31
CA TYR A 160 -12.11 -7.79 12.06
C TYR A 160 -11.10 -8.06 10.96
N LEU A 161 -11.58 -7.89 9.71
CA LEU A 161 -10.80 -7.84 8.48
C LEU A 161 -11.11 -6.54 7.75
#